data_6875bf7d70a07f44c8266226b09c1bde
#
_entry.id   6875bf7d70a07f44c8266226b09c1bde
#
_cell.length_a   1.000
_cell.length_b   1.000
_cell.length_c   1.000
_cell.angle_alpha   90.00
_cell.angle_beta   90.00
_cell.angle_gamma   90.00
#
_symmetry.space_group_name_H-M   'P 1'
#
loop_
_entity.id
_entity.type
_entity.pdbx_description
1 polymer ?
#
loop_
_entity_poly.entity_id
_entity_poly.type
_entity_poly.pdbx_seq_one_letter_code
_entity_poly.pdbx_strand_id
1 'polypeptide(L)'
;TRKESSAASDVYKRQVNIYPDTTVWVNDFENAYNEPYVRLYFSHAGYNDYPVVGVSWEQANAFCAWRTALLKGSVGRNAVVIEPYRLPTEAEWEYAARAGKNENKFPWTGNLPMAEKGCFYANFKPDDGNYVKDGNLITSPVGSYSPNEFGLYDMAGNVSEWTSTAYTEAVSQNTSDLNPEYKYNAAKEDPYRMKRKVVRGGS
;
A
#
# COMPACT_ATOMS: atom_id res chain seq x y z
N THR A 1 -3.17 50.37 -20.78
CA THR A 1 -2.65 49.62 -19.65
C THR A 1 -3.55 48.44 -19.36
N ARG A 2 -3.22 47.27 -19.94
CA ARG A 2 -3.85 45.98 -19.66
C ARG A 2 -3.37 45.51 -18.29
N LYS A 3 -4.25 45.43 -17.32
CA LYS A 3 -4.08 44.54 -16.17
C LYS A 3 -4.44 43.13 -16.65
N GLU A 4 -3.45 42.36 -16.97
CA GLU A 4 -3.61 40.91 -17.08
C GLU A 4 -3.87 40.36 -15.70
N SER A 5 -5.04 39.77 -15.52
CA SER A 5 -5.41 39.06 -14.31
C SER A 5 -4.57 37.80 -14.16
N SER A 6 -3.61 37.82 -13.24
CA SER A 6 -2.84 36.66 -12.81
C SER A 6 -3.65 35.73 -11.88
N ALA A 7 -4.94 35.52 -12.23
CA ALA A 7 -5.85 34.70 -11.42
C ALA A 7 -5.82 33.19 -11.77
N ALA A 8 -4.80 32.74 -12.50
CA ALA A 8 -4.75 31.36 -13.00
C ALA A 8 -3.64 30.48 -12.38
N SER A 9 -3.05 30.85 -11.26
CA SER A 9 -1.99 30.02 -10.64
C SER A 9 -2.04 29.90 -9.12
N ASP A 10 -3.17 30.13 -8.49
CA ASP A 10 -3.38 29.58 -7.15
C ASP A 10 -3.72 28.09 -7.24
N VAL A 11 -2.75 27.35 -7.76
CA VAL A 11 -2.69 25.91 -7.50
C VAL A 11 -2.61 25.78 -5.98
N TYR A 12 -3.67 25.30 -5.36
CA TYR A 12 -3.72 24.99 -3.94
C TYR A 12 -2.56 24.05 -3.63
N LYS A 13 -1.47 24.59 -3.13
CA LYS A 13 -0.33 23.81 -2.60
C LYS A 13 -0.81 23.19 -1.31
N ARG A 14 -1.32 21.98 -1.37
CA ARG A 14 -1.65 21.20 -0.17
C ARG A 14 -0.34 20.73 0.45
N GLN A 15 -0.01 21.19 1.63
CA GLN A 15 1.08 20.60 2.42
C GLN A 15 0.60 19.27 3.00
N VAL A 16 1.31 18.20 2.68
CA VAL A 16 1.11 16.87 3.28
C VAL A 16 2.31 16.61 4.19
N ASN A 17 2.05 16.26 5.45
CA ASN A 17 3.10 15.76 6.32
C ASN A 17 3.54 14.40 5.76
N ILE A 18 4.82 14.28 5.35
CA ILE A 18 5.36 13.07 4.74
C ILE A 18 5.89 12.07 5.77
N TYR A 19 6.07 12.49 7.03
CA TYR A 19 6.60 11.60 8.05
C TYR A 19 5.50 10.61 8.49
N PRO A 20 5.79 9.30 8.51
CA PRO A 20 4.81 8.30 8.90
C PRO A 20 4.46 8.41 10.40
N ASP A 21 3.35 7.83 10.79
CA ASP A 21 3.00 7.66 12.20
C ASP A 21 3.93 6.61 12.84
N THR A 22 4.83 7.07 13.70
CA THR A 22 5.80 6.20 14.38
C THR A 22 5.22 5.48 15.59
N THR A 23 3.98 5.78 15.98
CA THR A 23 3.31 5.16 17.13
C THR A 23 2.64 3.83 16.79
N VAL A 24 2.65 3.41 15.52
CA VAL A 24 1.98 2.17 15.06
C VAL A 24 2.40 0.95 15.88
N TRP A 25 3.69 0.79 16.17
CA TRP A 25 4.18 -0.35 16.95
C TRP A 25 3.75 -0.32 18.42
N VAL A 26 3.56 0.87 19.00
CA VAL A 26 3.03 1.00 20.37
C VAL A 26 1.55 0.65 20.40
N ASN A 27 0.82 1.02 19.35
CA ASN A 27 -0.62 0.75 19.25
C ASN A 27 -0.89 -0.75 19.04
N ASP A 28 -0.05 -1.43 18.24
CA ASP A 28 -0.21 -2.85 17.96
C ASP A 28 0.28 -3.74 19.12
N PHE A 29 1.27 -3.26 19.89
CA PHE A 29 1.89 -3.99 21.00
C PHE A 29 1.92 -3.10 22.26
N GLU A 30 0.85 -3.08 23.02
CA GLU A 30 0.65 -2.19 24.18
C GLU A 30 1.79 -2.24 25.23
N ASN A 31 2.55 -3.33 25.30
CA ASN A 31 3.64 -3.53 26.25
C ASN A 31 5.03 -3.42 25.60
N ALA A 32 5.14 -2.91 24.40
CA ALA A 32 6.38 -2.93 23.59
C ALA A 32 7.26 -1.69 23.76
N TYR A 33 7.18 -0.98 24.86
CA TYR A 33 7.89 0.32 25.09
C TYR A 33 9.40 0.26 24.96
N ASN A 34 10.01 -0.89 25.23
CA ASN A 34 11.47 -1.08 25.18
C ASN A 34 11.94 -1.87 23.95
N GLU A 35 11.03 -2.30 23.09
CA GLU A 35 11.39 -3.07 21.93
C GLU A 35 12.14 -2.23 20.89
N PRO A 36 13.23 -2.73 20.31
CA PRO A 36 14.06 -1.98 19.38
C PRO A 36 13.30 -1.44 18.18
N TYR A 37 12.32 -2.17 17.62
CA TYR A 37 11.54 -1.74 16.47
C TYR A 37 10.67 -0.51 16.78
N VAL A 38 10.11 -0.37 17.99
CA VAL A 38 9.36 0.82 18.41
C VAL A 38 10.23 2.08 18.33
N ARG A 39 11.50 1.96 18.70
CA ARG A 39 12.44 3.09 18.78
C ARG A 39 13.24 3.32 17.51
N LEU A 40 13.55 2.26 16.76
CA LEU A 40 14.57 2.27 15.74
C LEU A 40 14.04 2.00 14.33
N TYR A 41 12.83 1.47 14.19
CA TYR A 41 12.28 1.07 12.90
C TYR A 41 12.36 2.17 11.82
N PHE A 42 12.09 3.41 12.20
CA PHE A 42 12.10 4.56 11.29
C PHE A 42 13.44 5.30 11.20
N SER A 43 14.44 4.91 11.98
CA SER A 43 15.68 5.68 12.11
C SER A 43 16.96 4.87 11.95
N HIS A 44 16.93 3.57 12.19
CA HIS A 44 18.14 2.74 12.18
C HIS A 44 18.33 2.05 10.83
N ALA A 45 19.58 2.06 10.34
CA ALA A 45 19.97 1.48 9.05
C ALA A 45 19.60 0.00 8.88
N GLY A 46 19.47 -0.77 9.96
CA GLY A 46 19.04 -2.16 9.94
C GLY A 46 17.62 -2.38 9.39
N TYR A 47 16.81 -1.33 9.31
CA TYR A 47 15.45 -1.36 8.76
C TYR A 47 15.32 -0.70 7.39
N ASN A 48 16.43 -0.35 6.73
CA ASN A 48 16.37 0.33 5.43
C ASN A 48 15.67 -0.49 4.33
N ASP A 49 15.75 -1.82 4.42
CA ASP A 49 15.14 -2.74 3.47
C ASP A 49 13.76 -3.24 3.93
N TYR A 50 13.22 -2.68 5.01
CA TYR A 50 11.89 -3.01 5.51
C TYR A 50 10.83 -2.08 4.91
N PRO A 51 9.57 -2.54 4.81
CA PRO A 51 8.49 -1.70 4.28
C PRO A 51 8.22 -0.51 5.20
N VAL A 52 7.88 0.63 4.63
CA VAL A 52 7.40 1.75 5.42
C VAL A 52 5.98 1.46 5.95
N VAL A 53 5.78 1.62 7.25
CA VAL A 53 4.49 1.49 7.94
C VAL A 53 4.01 2.83 8.49
N GLY A 54 2.76 2.90 8.97
CA GLY A 54 2.23 4.14 9.54
C GLY A 54 1.95 5.24 8.49
N VAL A 55 1.79 4.88 7.22
CA VAL A 55 1.54 5.81 6.12
C VAL A 55 0.04 5.94 5.87
N SER A 56 -0.48 7.16 5.88
CA SER A 56 -1.87 7.42 5.51
C SER A 56 -2.09 7.32 4.00
N TRP A 57 -3.36 7.14 3.60
CA TRP A 57 -3.75 7.12 2.19
C TRP A 57 -3.38 8.41 1.45
N GLU A 58 -3.51 9.56 2.11
CA GLU A 58 -3.13 10.86 1.56
C GLU A 58 -1.61 10.96 1.35
N GLN A 59 -0.82 10.43 2.28
CA GLN A 59 0.65 10.38 2.15
C GLN A 59 1.08 9.48 1.00
N ALA A 60 0.45 8.31 0.85
CA ALA A 60 0.72 7.39 -0.25
C ALA A 60 0.40 8.03 -1.62
N ASN A 61 -0.73 8.75 -1.76
CA ASN A 61 -1.06 9.50 -2.97
C ASN A 61 -0.08 10.67 -3.22
N ALA A 62 0.32 11.39 -2.18
CA ALA A 62 1.32 12.46 -2.30
C ALA A 62 2.66 11.91 -2.79
N PHE A 63 3.07 10.74 -2.31
CA PHE A 63 4.27 10.05 -2.80
C PHE A 63 4.14 9.69 -4.29
N CYS A 64 3.01 9.17 -4.74
CA CYS A 64 2.78 8.88 -6.16
C CYS A 64 2.91 10.15 -7.02
N ALA A 65 2.33 11.26 -6.58
CA ALA A 65 2.44 12.53 -7.28
C ALA A 65 3.89 13.05 -7.32
N TRP A 66 4.60 12.99 -6.19
CA TRP A 66 6.01 13.35 -6.10
C TRP A 66 6.87 12.48 -7.03
N ARG A 67 6.69 11.15 -6.99
CA ARG A 67 7.43 10.20 -7.84
C ARG A 67 7.21 10.49 -9.32
N THR A 68 5.98 10.82 -9.71
CA THR A 68 5.64 11.22 -11.07
C THR A 68 6.37 12.50 -11.49
N ALA A 69 6.37 13.51 -10.62
CA ALA A 69 7.05 14.78 -10.90
C ALA A 69 8.57 14.60 -11.01
N LEU A 70 9.17 13.80 -10.12
CA LEU A 70 10.58 13.46 -10.14
C LEU A 70 10.99 12.80 -11.48
N LEU A 71 10.21 11.78 -11.90
CA LEU A 71 10.47 11.08 -13.16
C LEU A 71 10.33 12.01 -14.35
N LYS A 72 9.28 12.83 -14.42
CA LYS A 72 9.07 13.83 -15.48
C LYS A 72 10.21 14.86 -15.53
N GLY A 73 10.76 15.24 -14.39
CA GLY A 73 11.90 16.15 -14.31
C GLY A 73 13.24 15.54 -14.76
N SER A 74 13.40 14.23 -14.62
CA SER A 74 14.61 13.51 -15.02
C SER A 74 14.66 13.13 -16.49
N VAL A 75 13.52 13.10 -17.18
CA VAL A 75 13.41 12.72 -18.59
C VAL A 75 13.35 13.99 -19.44
N GLY A 76 14.22 14.09 -20.46
CA GLY A 76 14.31 15.26 -21.34
C GLY A 76 13.01 15.52 -22.15
N ARG A 77 12.90 16.72 -22.75
CA ARG A 77 11.69 17.19 -23.47
C ARG A 77 11.20 16.29 -24.60
N ASN A 78 12.01 15.34 -25.07
CA ASN A 78 11.66 14.40 -26.15
C ASN A 78 11.27 13.01 -25.64
N ALA A 79 10.91 12.91 -24.36
CA ALA A 79 10.59 11.63 -23.75
C ALA A 79 9.18 11.14 -24.11
N VAL A 80 9.04 9.84 -24.09
CA VAL A 80 7.78 9.09 -24.13
C VAL A 80 6.80 9.66 -23.08
N VAL A 81 5.52 9.66 -23.40
CA VAL A 81 4.46 10.02 -22.44
C VAL A 81 4.60 9.15 -21.18
N ILE A 82 4.84 9.82 -20.05
CA ILE A 82 4.96 9.14 -18.75
C ILE A 82 3.59 9.15 -18.10
N GLU A 83 3.00 7.97 -17.96
CA GLU A 83 1.80 7.80 -17.17
C GLU A 83 2.08 8.13 -15.69
N PRO A 84 1.15 8.84 -15.01
CA PRO A 84 1.33 9.18 -13.61
C PRO A 84 1.34 7.94 -12.71
N TYR A 85 2.26 7.89 -11.75
CA TYR A 85 2.15 6.95 -10.64
C TYR A 85 0.87 7.23 -9.86
N ARG A 86 0.18 6.18 -9.48
CA ARG A 86 -1.02 6.22 -8.65
C ARG A 86 -1.12 4.95 -7.81
N LEU A 87 -1.95 4.96 -6.80
CA LEU A 87 -2.34 3.72 -6.13
C LEU A 87 -3.13 2.83 -7.11
N PRO A 88 -2.96 1.52 -7.07
CA PRO A 88 -3.76 0.59 -7.84
C PRO A 88 -5.23 0.63 -7.37
N THR A 89 -6.15 0.27 -8.24
CA THR A 89 -7.49 -0.12 -7.81
C THR A 89 -7.44 -1.47 -7.10
N GLU A 90 -8.48 -1.81 -6.35
CA GLU A 90 -8.59 -3.13 -5.73
C GLU A 90 -8.49 -4.26 -6.76
N ALA A 91 -9.19 -4.13 -7.89
CA ALA A 91 -9.16 -5.10 -8.97
C ALA A 91 -7.79 -5.23 -9.65
N GLU A 92 -7.09 -4.11 -9.87
CA GLU A 92 -5.72 -4.12 -10.41
C GLU A 92 -4.75 -4.79 -9.45
N TRP A 93 -4.89 -4.49 -8.14
CA TRP A 93 -4.06 -5.11 -7.12
C TRP A 93 -4.28 -6.63 -7.08
N GLU A 94 -5.53 -7.07 -7.08
CA GLU A 94 -5.89 -8.49 -7.05
C GLU A 94 -5.42 -9.23 -8.32
N TYR A 95 -5.60 -8.62 -9.49
CA TYR A 95 -5.08 -9.16 -10.75
C TYR A 95 -3.56 -9.32 -10.72
N ALA A 96 -2.86 -8.32 -10.21
CA ALA A 96 -1.41 -8.33 -10.07
C ALA A 96 -0.94 -9.40 -9.07
N ALA A 97 -1.62 -9.52 -7.91
CA ALA A 97 -1.31 -10.52 -6.90
C ALA A 97 -1.50 -11.96 -7.42
N ARG A 98 -2.58 -12.22 -8.13
CA ARG A 98 -2.87 -13.53 -8.74
C ARG A 98 -2.05 -13.83 -9.99
N ALA A 99 -1.21 -12.91 -10.44
CA ALA A 99 -0.47 -12.98 -11.70
C ALA A 99 -1.39 -13.29 -12.90
N GLY A 100 -2.59 -12.67 -12.92
CA GLY A 100 -3.59 -12.85 -13.98
C GLY A 100 -4.36 -14.18 -13.96
N LYS A 101 -4.18 -15.03 -12.94
CA LYS A 101 -4.85 -16.33 -12.82
C LYS A 101 -6.04 -16.25 -11.86
N ASN A 102 -7.24 -16.42 -12.37
CA ASN A 102 -8.46 -16.32 -11.57
C ASN A 102 -8.64 -17.46 -10.57
N GLU A 103 -8.11 -18.64 -10.86
CA GLU A 103 -8.19 -19.84 -10.01
C GLU A 103 -7.24 -19.81 -8.81
N ASN A 104 -6.23 -18.96 -8.81
CA ASN A 104 -5.27 -18.90 -7.72
C ASN A 104 -5.88 -18.20 -6.51
N LYS A 105 -5.86 -18.87 -5.35
CA LYS A 105 -6.24 -18.28 -4.07
C LYS A 105 -5.14 -17.36 -3.52
N PHE A 106 -3.89 -17.68 -3.79
CA PHE A 106 -2.69 -17.00 -3.32
C PHE A 106 -1.84 -16.51 -4.50
N PRO A 107 -0.84 -15.62 -4.27
CA PRO A 107 0.10 -15.19 -5.31
C PRO A 107 0.98 -16.30 -5.90
N TRP A 108 1.01 -17.46 -5.25
CA TRP A 108 1.75 -18.65 -5.68
C TRP A 108 0.81 -19.76 -6.16
N THR A 109 1.38 -20.77 -6.80
CA THR A 109 0.64 -21.95 -7.24
C THR A 109 0.31 -22.85 -6.06
N GLY A 110 -0.96 -23.28 -5.96
CA GLY A 110 -1.46 -24.12 -4.87
C GLY A 110 -2.29 -23.35 -3.85
N ASN A 111 -2.89 -24.11 -2.91
CA ASN A 111 -3.85 -23.58 -1.94
C ASN A 111 -3.33 -23.58 -0.49
N LEU A 112 -2.05 -23.87 -0.30
CA LEU A 112 -1.45 -23.93 1.03
C LEU A 112 -0.55 -22.72 1.28
N PRO A 113 -0.50 -22.19 2.49
CA PRO A 113 0.34 -21.05 2.86
C PRO A 113 1.82 -21.43 3.01
N MET A 114 2.14 -22.72 3.00
CA MET A 114 3.50 -23.24 3.19
C MET A 114 3.79 -24.41 2.25
N ALA A 115 5.07 -24.60 1.93
CA ALA A 115 5.58 -25.76 1.22
C ALA A 115 5.52 -27.02 2.09
N GLU A 116 5.58 -28.23 1.44
CA GLU A 116 5.61 -29.53 2.13
C GLU A 116 6.73 -29.64 3.17
N LYS A 117 7.82 -28.91 3.00
CA LYS A 117 8.95 -28.86 3.94
C LYS A 117 8.76 -27.92 5.12
N GLY A 118 7.58 -27.31 5.28
CA GLY A 118 7.28 -26.40 6.39
C GLY A 118 7.76 -24.97 6.22
N CYS A 119 8.30 -24.59 5.04
CA CYS A 119 8.67 -23.18 4.76
C CYS A 119 7.44 -22.40 4.32
N PHE A 120 7.20 -21.27 4.95
CA PHE A 120 6.13 -20.35 4.55
C PHE A 120 6.46 -19.62 3.25
N TYR A 121 5.44 -19.25 2.49
CA TYR A 121 5.58 -18.49 1.24
C TYR A 121 5.45 -16.98 1.43
N ALA A 122 5.07 -16.53 2.61
CA ALA A 122 4.88 -15.13 2.94
C ALA A 122 5.02 -14.90 4.44
N ASN A 123 5.21 -13.65 4.84
CA ASN A 123 5.20 -13.21 6.24
C ASN A 123 3.76 -12.85 6.64
N PHE A 124 3.12 -13.70 7.44
CA PHE A 124 1.76 -13.47 7.93
C PHE A 124 1.54 -14.23 9.24
N LYS A 125 0.57 -13.78 10.04
CA LYS A 125 0.20 -14.47 11.26
C LYS A 125 -0.50 -15.79 10.93
N PRO A 126 0.08 -16.95 11.28
CA PRO A 126 -0.59 -18.24 11.13
C PRO A 126 -1.79 -18.38 12.07
N ASP A 127 -2.82 -19.13 11.64
CA ASP A 127 -4.09 -19.32 12.36
C ASP A 127 -3.95 -19.93 13.77
N ASP A 128 -2.85 -20.58 14.08
CA ASP A 128 -2.60 -21.23 15.38
C ASP A 128 -2.10 -20.28 16.49
N GLY A 129 -2.08 -18.97 16.22
CA GLY A 129 -1.75 -17.95 17.21
C GLY A 129 -0.24 -17.79 17.51
N ASN A 130 0.62 -18.54 16.84
CA ASN A 130 2.07 -18.38 16.95
C ASN A 130 2.56 -17.35 15.91
N TYR A 131 2.85 -16.13 16.35
CA TYR A 131 3.29 -15.02 15.51
C TYR A 131 4.65 -15.22 14.84
N VAL A 132 5.50 -16.09 15.37
CA VAL A 132 6.87 -16.31 14.85
C VAL A 132 7.03 -17.61 14.09
N LYS A 133 5.93 -18.27 13.74
CA LYS A 133 5.99 -19.58 13.07
C LYS A 133 6.55 -19.48 11.64
N ASP A 134 6.33 -18.37 10.97
CA ASP A 134 6.90 -18.04 9.65
C ASP A 134 8.34 -17.50 9.70
N GLY A 135 8.88 -17.31 10.92
CA GLY A 135 10.23 -16.81 11.15
C GLY A 135 10.34 -15.33 11.48
N ASN A 136 9.24 -14.58 11.41
CA ASN A 136 9.20 -13.15 11.68
C ASN A 136 8.20 -12.81 12.78
N LEU A 137 8.54 -11.87 13.65
CA LEU A 137 7.63 -11.35 14.68
C LEU A 137 6.82 -10.15 14.17
N ILE A 138 7.44 -9.37 13.31
CA ILE A 138 6.91 -8.14 12.69
C ILE A 138 7.10 -8.24 11.18
N THR A 139 7.18 -7.10 10.50
CA THR A 139 7.55 -7.04 9.07
C THR A 139 8.89 -7.72 8.81
N SER A 140 9.08 -8.20 7.58
CA SER A 140 10.35 -8.71 7.06
C SER A 140 10.94 -7.75 6.03
N PRO A 141 12.24 -7.84 5.71
CA PRO A 141 12.81 -7.10 4.59
C PRO A 141 12.02 -7.38 3.30
N VAL A 142 11.82 -6.36 2.48
CA VAL A 142 11.08 -6.51 1.22
C VAL A 142 11.76 -7.52 0.30
N GLY A 143 10.96 -8.35 -0.37
CA GLY A 143 11.49 -9.37 -1.29
C GLY A 143 12.14 -10.57 -0.59
N SER A 144 11.87 -10.80 0.71
CA SER A 144 12.38 -11.97 1.44
C SER A 144 11.80 -13.30 0.95
N TYR A 145 10.66 -13.27 0.32
CA TYR A 145 9.97 -14.43 -0.23
C TYR A 145 10.00 -14.42 -1.75
N SER A 146 9.65 -15.56 -2.37
CA SER A 146 9.65 -15.66 -3.82
C SER A 146 8.59 -14.77 -4.45
N PRO A 147 8.89 -14.12 -5.60
CA PRO A 147 7.90 -13.34 -6.32
C PRO A 147 6.83 -14.23 -6.96
N ASN A 148 5.69 -13.62 -7.32
CA ASN A 148 4.71 -14.28 -8.17
C ASN A 148 5.19 -14.35 -9.63
N GLU A 149 4.38 -14.92 -10.52
CA GLU A 149 4.76 -15.10 -11.95
C GLU A 149 4.89 -13.77 -12.72
N PHE A 150 4.35 -12.65 -12.20
CA PHE A 150 4.59 -11.31 -12.73
C PHE A 150 5.88 -10.67 -12.19
N GLY A 151 6.63 -11.36 -11.33
CA GLY A 151 7.83 -10.85 -10.71
C GLY A 151 7.56 -9.90 -9.54
N LEU A 152 6.33 -9.88 -8.99
CA LEU A 152 5.94 -9.03 -7.87
C LEU A 152 6.16 -9.77 -6.55
N TYR A 153 6.81 -9.09 -5.62
CA TYR A 153 7.11 -9.58 -4.28
C TYR A 153 6.03 -9.13 -3.28
N ASP A 154 5.96 -9.80 -2.15
CA ASP A 154 5.18 -9.43 -0.96
C ASP A 154 3.68 -9.17 -1.22
N MET A 155 3.13 -9.78 -2.29
CA MET A 155 1.71 -9.67 -2.65
C MET A 155 0.78 -10.44 -1.70
N ALA A 156 1.31 -11.09 -0.68
CA ALA A 156 0.58 -11.66 0.45
C ALA A 156 1.42 -11.50 1.71
N GLY A 157 0.83 -10.94 2.75
CA GLY A 157 1.51 -10.70 4.02
C GLY A 157 2.46 -9.50 4.01
N ASN A 158 3.35 -9.46 4.97
CA ASN A 158 4.30 -8.41 5.30
C ASN A 158 3.63 -7.12 5.78
N VAL A 159 2.91 -6.38 4.92
CA VAL A 159 2.13 -5.19 5.29
C VAL A 159 0.83 -5.11 4.48
N SER A 160 -0.17 -4.46 5.06
CA SER A 160 -1.38 -4.08 4.33
C SER A 160 -1.10 -2.88 3.43
N GLU A 161 -1.57 -2.94 2.19
CA GLU A 161 -1.31 -1.97 1.14
C GLU A 161 -2.56 -1.17 0.75
N TRP A 162 -2.41 0.14 0.60
CA TRP A 162 -3.48 1.02 0.17
C TRP A 162 -3.85 0.81 -1.29
N THR A 163 -5.15 0.79 -1.57
CA THR A 163 -5.69 0.91 -2.93
C THR A 163 -6.38 2.27 -3.12
N SER A 164 -6.67 2.63 -4.36
CA SER A 164 -7.47 3.83 -4.68
C SER A 164 -8.95 3.65 -4.39
N THR A 165 -9.42 2.40 -4.30
CA THR A 165 -10.83 2.03 -4.17
C THR A 165 -11.36 2.44 -2.80
N ALA A 166 -12.52 3.13 -2.79
CA ALA A 166 -13.22 3.45 -1.55
C ALA A 166 -13.95 2.23 -1.02
N TYR A 167 -13.96 2.06 0.31
CA TYR A 167 -14.68 0.97 0.95
C TYR A 167 -16.17 1.31 1.08
N THR A 168 -17.02 0.38 0.68
CA THR A 168 -18.47 0.41 0.93
C THR A 168 -18.98 -0.99 1.25
N GLU A 169 -19.94 -1.08 2.16
CA GLU A 169 -20.60 -2.34 2.51
C GLU A 169 -21.57 -2.84 1.41
N ALA A 170 -21.96 -1.93 0.51
CA ALA A 170 -22.90 -2.18 -0.57
C ALA A 170 -22.22 -2.17 -1.96
N VAL A 171 -21.07 -2.84 -2.09
CA VAL A 171 -20.28 -2.85 -3.34
C VAL A 171 -21.13 -3.24 -4.54
N SER A 172 -21.91 -4.30 -4.46
CA SER A 172 -22.73 -4.82 -5.57
C SER A 172 -23.83 -3.87 -6.03
N GLN A 173 -24.25 -2.93 -5.17
CA GLN A 173 -25.29 -1.95 -5.49
C GLN A 173 -24.72 -0.66 -6.11
N ASN A 174 -23.45 -0.38 -5.88
CA ASN A 174 -22.80 0.88 -6.23
C ASN A 174 -21.78 0.78 -7.36
N THR A 175 -21.56 -0.42 -7.88
CA THR A 175 -20.60 -0.66 -8.96
C THR A 175 -21.28 -1.29 -10.17
N SER A 176 -20.83 -0.89 -11.36
CA SER A 176 -21.26 -1.48 -12.63
C SER A 176 -20.36 -2.67 -12.98
N ASP A 177 -20.91 -3.69 -13.64
CA ASP A 177 -20.15 -4.84 -14.15
C ASP A 177 -19.02 -4.42 -15.12
N LEU A 178 -19.19 -3.27 -15.79
CA LEU A 178 -18.20 -2.71 -16.70
C LEU A 178 -17.11 -1.89 -16.00
N ASN A 179 -17.38 -1.43 -14.79
CA ASN A 179 -16.42 -0.68 -13.98
C ASN A 179 -16.70 -0.94 -12.49
N PRO A 180 -16.15 -2.03 -11.96
CA PRO A 180 -16.41 -2.47 -10.59
C PRO A 180 -15.73 -1.60 -9.52
N GLU A 181 -15.07 -0.51 -9.91
CA GLU A 181 -14.40 0.37 -8.97
C GLU A 181 -15.34 1.41 -8.38
N TYR A 182 -15.46 1.41 -7.05
CA TYR A 182 -16.13 2.47 -6.32
C TYR A 182 -15.14 3.61 -6.02
N LYS A 183 -15.30 4.72 -6.76
CA LYS A 183 -14.47 5.93 -6.62
C LYS A 183 -15.19 6.96 -5.77
N TYR A 184 -14.81 7.07 -4.51
CA TYR A 184 -15.28 8.13 -3.65
C TYR A 184 -14.12 8.74 -2.87
N ASN A 185 -13.92 10.04 -3.03
CA ASN A 185 -12.95 10.81 -2.25
C ASN A 185 -13.73 11.69 -1.27
N ALA A 186 -13.85 11.18 -0.05
CA ALA A 186 -14.60 11.85 1.01
C ALA A 186 -14.04 13.24 1.29
N ALA A 187 -14.92 14.22 1.42
CA ALA A 187 -14.59 15.54 1.89
C ALA A 187 -14.20 15.52 3.39
N LYS A 188 -13.57 16.59 3.85
CA LYS A 188 -13.13 16.68 5.25
C LYS A 188 -14.31 16.55 6.23
N GLU A 189 -15.46 17.05 5.83
CA GLU A 189 -16.71 17.12 6.60
C GLU A 189 -17.48 15.80 6.59
N ASP A 190 -17.16 14.89 5.66
CA ASP A 190 -17.86 13.62 5.55
C ASP A 190 -17.64 12.74 6.79
N PRO A 191 -18.63 11.91 7.14
CA PRO A 191 -18.51 10.94 8.23
C PRO A 191 -17.32 9.99 8.00
N TYR A 192 -16.68 9.55 9.09
CA TYR A 192 -15.51 8.65 9.04
C TYR A 192 -15.76 7.40 8.20
N ARG A 193 -16.95 6.81 8.27
CA ARG A 193 -17.31 5.62 7.49
C ARG A 193 -17.14 5.82 5.96
N MET A 194 -17.30 7.04 5.47
CA MET A 194 -17.16 7.37 4.05
C MET A 194 -15.70 7.62 3.64
N LYS A 195 -14.79 7.78 4.61
CA LYS A 195 -13.36 8.01 4.39
C LYS A 195 -12.56 6.71 4.26
N ARG A 196 -13.19 5.57 4.51
CA ARG A 196 -12.53 4.27 4.46
C ARG A 196 -12.10 3.93 3.04
N LYS A 197 -10.91 3.35 2.92
CA LYS A 197 -10.34 2.84 1.67
C LYS A 197 -10.08 1.35 1.81
N VAL A 198 -10.10 0.65 0.68
CA VAL A 198 -9.74 -0.77 0.65
C VAL A 198 -8.23 -0.90 0.80
N VAL A 199 -7.82 -1.84 1.63
CA VAL A 199 -6.43 -2.31 1.74
C VAL A 199 -6.33 -3.76 1.30
N ARG A 200 -5.17 -4.15 0.80
CA ARG A 200 -4.87 -5.51 0.33
C ARG A 200 -3.51 -5.97 0.87
N GLY A 201 -3.11 -7.22 0.58
CA GLY A 201 -1.86 -7.84 1.06
C GLY A 201 -2.07 -8.58 2.36
N GLY A 202 -2.61 -7.93 3.36
CA GLY A 202 -2.74 -8.47 4.71
C GLY A 202 -1.42 -8.36 5.50
N SER A 203 -1.48 -8.66 6.80
CA SER A 203 -0.34 -8.65 7.72
C SER A 203 -0.57 -9.66 8.84
#